data_a1ee9c06c3fc560fd9850710ebfb4fe1
#
_entry.id   a1ee9c06c3fc560fd9850710ebfb4fe1
#
_cell.length_a   1.000
_cell.length_b   1.000
_cell.length_c   1.000
_cell.angle_alpha   90.00
_cell.angle_beta   90.00
_cell.angle_gamma   90.00
#
_symmetry.space_group_name_H-M   'P 1'
#
loop_
_entity.id
_entity.type
_entity.pdbx_description
1 polymer ?
#
loop_
_entity_poly.entity_id
_entity_poly.type
_entity_poly.pdbx_seq_one_letter_code
_entity_poly.pdbx_strand_id
1 'polypeptide(L)'
;MVAPPGKKTLLAPPVKKTLLAPRLYRTDIEILNSLSIDWCRDEFEELRRDFEADYNRAHFKWGPEVHGHDYSAVWNEFYEFLNRSSIGEFSGCLLYSDVQKRLTDPTLRAIYRCMGRDEGRHSSFLNWVMRHMGRPYDLANLPKIDGMQYMHPKWIFVTTYLSEIVGFYRYQNISDHLKLHPEFNFHPIFDYFDNWCKDERRHSRFFALMMRSQPHYYSGRLSKLGVKFFTLAVYITMYLRDAESTVYATLGIDWEKYDFKVIDETEDAAHGVWGLAIRTRSNFFRSTLRKMAENNRRNKRGRAATGLRKLPAVAMRYARWADQIVQYAKLMLQPHDFVEPLPRSEWTQTCCDPAEASGLALAGAVPPPARKREPAAV
;
A
#
# COMPACT_ATOMS: atom_id res chain seq x y z
N MET A 1 -33.04 3.11 9.60
CA MET A 1 -33.28 2.35 10.87
C MET A 1 -32.37 2.92 11.93
N VAL A 2 -32.96 3.46 13.00
CA VAL A 2 -32.23 3.95 14.18
C VAL A 2 -31.66 2.73 14.89
N ALA A 3 -30.36 2.77 15.19
CA ALA A 3 -29.70 1.71 15.96
C ALA A 3 -30.46 1.49 17.30
N PRO A 4 -30.63 0.26 17.74
CA PRO A 4 -31.34 -0.01 19.01
C PRO A 4 -30.56 0.64 20.16
N PRO A 5 -31.26 1.29 21.12
CA PRO A 5 -30.63 1.92 22.26
C PRO A 5 -30.04 0.87 23.19
N GLY A 6 -28.77 0.99 23.55
CA GLY A 6 -28.21 0.31 24.70
C GLY A 6 -27.02 -0.61 24.52
N LYS A 7 -26.33 -0.67 23.36
CA LYS A 7 -25.01 -1.35 23.29
C LYS A 7 -23.92 -0.36 23.61
N LYS A 8 -23.18 -0.55 24.72
CA LYS A 8 -21.91 0.11 25.01
C LYS A 8 -21.07 0.11 23.74
N THR A 9 -20.63 1.28 23.34
CA THR A 9 -19.69 1.45 22.23
C THR A 9 -18.48 0.56 22.55
N LEU A 10 -18.42 -0.61 21.91
CA LEU A 10 -17.26 -1.46 22.02
C LEU A 10 -16.16 -0.72 21.26
N LEU A 11 -15.25 -0.11 22.00
CA LEU A 11 -13.99 0.36 21.41
C LEU A 11 -13.38 -0.81 20.63
N ALA A 12 -13.06 -0.57 19.38
CA ALA A 12 -12.43 -1.58 18.57
C ALA A 12 -11.20 -2.14 19.31
N PRO A 13 -10.98 -3.45 19.30
CA PRO A 13 -9.79 -4.01 19.90
C PRO A 13 -8.55 -3.37 19.22
N PRO A 14 -7.49 -3.08 19.97
CA PRO A 14 -6.30 -2.48 19.41
C PRO A 14 -5.78 -3.35 18.26
N VAL A 15 -5.44 -2.71 17.14
CA VAL A 15 -4.84 -3.39 15.99
C VAL A 15 -3.62 -4.18 16.47
N LYS A 16 -3.56 -5.48 16.16
CA LYS A 16 -2.44 -6.33 16.58
C LYS A 16 -1.15 -5.75 16.02
N LYS A 17 -0.24 -5.35 16.92
CA LYS A 17 1.06 -4.79 16.56
C LYS A 17 1.87 -5.85 15.82
N THR A 18 2.08 -5.65 14.55
CA THR A 18 3.07 -6.38 13.74
C THR A 18 4.23 -5.45 13.43
N LEU A 19 5.34 -5.98 12.92
CA LEU A 19 6.51 -5.17 12.58
C LEU A 19 6.16 -4.07 11.53
N LEU A 20 5.16 -4.32 10.70
CA LEU A 20 4.70 -3.46 9.60
C LEU A 20 3.24 -3.01 9.79
N ALA A 21 2.70 -3.07 11.04
CA ALA A 21 1.41 -2.45 11.31
C ALA A 21 1.52 -0.94 11.11
N PRO A 22 0.45 -0.27 10.67
CA PRO A 22 0.43 1.19 10.63
C PRO A 22 0.83 1.74 12.00
N ARG A 23 1.84 2.59 12.02
CA ARG A 23 2.37 3.21 13.23
C ARG A 23 2.52 4.69 12.99
N LEU A 24 2.51 5.46 14.06
CA LEU A 24 2.81 6.87 13.97
C LEU A 24 4.32 7.05 13.85
N TYR A 25 4.74 7.82 12.86
CA TYR A 25 6.14 8.08 12.59
C TYR A 25 6.49 9.54 12.82
N ARG A 26 7.73 9.77 13.26
CA ARG A 26 8.44 11.04 13.21
C ARG A 26 9.76 10.85 12.48
N THR A 27 10.24 11.90 11.86
CA THR A 27 11.51 11.86 11.11
C THR A 27 12.42 13.01 11.48
N ASP A 28 13.64 12.98 10.96
CA ASP A 28 14.65 14.01 11.21
C ASP A 28 14.46 15.17 10.24
N ILE A 29 14.09 16.32 10.80
CA ILE A 29 13.82 17.53 10.01
C ILE A 29 15.11 18.23 9.59
N GLU A 30 16.18 18.11 10.37
CA GLU A 30 17.48 18.70 10.02
C GLU A 30 18.03 18.01 8.77
N ILE A 31 17.92 16.68 8.70
CA ILE A 31 18.26 15.93 7.49
C ILE A 31 17.37 16.37 6.33
N LEU A 32 16.06 16.49 6.53
CA LEU A 32 15.15 16.94 5.44
C LEU A 32 15.51 18.34 4.95
N ASN A 33 15.84 19.26 5.84
CA ASN A 33 16.24 20.62 5.48
C ASN A 33 17.63 20.69 4.82
N SER A 34 18.45 19.67 4.98
CA SER A 34 19.77 19.58 4.33
C SER A 34 19.69 19.02 2.89
N LEU A 35 18.54 18.47 2.49
CA LEU A 35 18.36 17.93 1.13
C LEU A 35 18.15 19.09 0.15
N SER A 36 19.03 19.22 -0.85
CA SER A 36 18.82 20.17 -1.95
C SER A 36 18.00 19.54 -3.07
N ILE A 37 17.01 20.30 -3.54
CA ILE A 37 16.22 19.97 -4.74
C ILE A 37 16.46 20.97 -5.88
N ASP A 38 17.45 21.85 -5.76
CA ASP A 38 17.63 22.98 -6.69
C ASP A 38 17.86 22.54 -8.13
N TRP A 39 18.58 21.43 -8.32
CA TRP A 39 18.89 20.88 -9.64
C TRP A 39 17.67 20.19 -10.32
N CYS A 40 16.57 19.96 -9.61
CA CYS A 40 15.32 19.38 -10.11
C CYS A 40 14.09 20.14 -9.58
N ARG A 41 14.26 21.43 -9.31
CA ARG A 41 13.22 22.29 -8.71
C ARG A 41 11.99 22.40 -9.60
N ASP A 42 12.17 22.41 -10.91
CA ASP A 42 11.06 22.57 -11.85
C ASP A 42 10.06 21.40 -11.75
N GLU A 43 10.58 20.18 -11.59
CA GLU A 43 9.74 18.98 -11.40
C GLU A 43 8.95 19.05 -10.08
N PHE A 44 9.58 19.54 -9.00
CA PHE A 44 8.86 19.76 -7.74
C PHE A 44 7.84 20.89 -7.84
N GLU A 45 8.10 21.96 -8.55
CA GLU A 45 7.15 23.05 -8.78
C GLU A 45 5.97 22.61 -9.65
N GLU A 46 6.20 21.78 -10.66
CA GLU A 46 5.13 21.15 -11.44
C GLU A 46 4.23 20.29 -10.54
N LEU A 47 4.85 19.40 -9.74
CA LEU A 47 4.12 18.54 -8.81
C LEU A 47 3.37 19.35 -7.73
N ARG A 48 3.96 20.45 -7.23
CA ARG A 48 3.30 21.38 -6.30
C ARG A 48 2.01 21.95 -6.90
N ARG A 49 2.07 22.42 -8.16
CA ARG A 49 0.88 22.96 -8.87
C ARG A 49 -0.20 21.88 -9.03
N ASP A 50 0.19 20.64 -9.32
CA ASP A 50 -0.74 19.51 -9.42
C ASP A 50 -1.43 19.23 -8.07
N PHE A 51 -0.69 19.26 -6.96
CA PHE A 51 -1.27 19.13 -5.61
C PHE A 51 -2.22 20.28 -5.25
N GLU A 52 -1.88 21.51 -5.63
CA GLU A 52 -2.68 22.71 -5.34
C GLU A 52 -3.99 22.78 -6.16
N ALA A 53 -4.06 22.07 -7.29
CA ALA A 53 -5.29 21.93 -8.08
C ALA A 53 -6.43 21.26 -7.29
N ASP A 54 -6.09 20.44 -6.28
CA ASP A 54 -7.02 19.81 -5.33
C ASP A 54 -8.26 19.19 -6.00
N TYR A 55 -8.05 18.30 -6.98
CA TYR A 55 -9.13 17.69 -7.78
C TYR A 55 -10.20 17.01 -6.93
N ASN A 56 -9.83 16.52 -5.74
CA ASN A 56 -10.73 15.80 -4.86
C ASN A 56 -11.46 16.67 -3.83
N ARG A 57 -11.29 17.99 -3.87
CA ARG A 57 -11.94 18.93 -2.91
C ARG A 57 -13.46 18.70 -2.77
N ALA A 58 -14.13 18.35 -3.85
CA ALA A 58 -15.57 18.16 -3.90
C ALA A 58 -16.00 16.69 -3.92
N HIS A 59 -15.10 15.75 -4.10
CA HIS A 59 -15.42 14.35 -4.42
C HIS A 59 -15.53 13.42 -3.21
N PHE A 60 -14.83 13.69 -2.10
CA PHE A 60 -15.02 12.96 -0.85
C PHE A 60 -16.16 13.54 -0.02
N LYS A 61 -17.23 13.90 -0.68
CA LYS A 61 -18.49 14.26 -0.02
C LYS A 61 -19.32 13.00 0.06
N TRP A 62 -19.54 12.55 1.28
CA TRP A 62 -20.41 11.43 1.49
C TRP A 62 -21.81 11.76 0.99
N GLY A 63 -22.26 10.94 0.07
CA GLY A 63 -23.64 10.86 -0.34
C GLY A 63 -24.47 10.04 0.65
N PRO A 64 -25.77 9.94 0.46
CA PRO A 64 -26.68 9.37 1.42
C PRO A 64 -26.49 7.86 1.58
N GLU A 65 -26.85 7.39 2.74
CA GLU A 65 -27.39 6.11 3.14
C GLU A 65 -26.90 4.86 2.38
N VAL A 66 -26.10 4.07 3.07
CA VAL A 66 -25.78 2.69 2.68
C VAL A 66 -27.09 1.90 2.77
N HIS A 67 -27.81 1.79 1.67
CA HIS A 67 -29.07 1.07 1.63
C HIS A 67 -28.89 -0.38 1.19
N GLY A 68 -29.40 -1.28 2.00
CA GLY A 68 -30.03 -2.50 1.56
C GLY A 68 -29.19 -3.73 1.33
N HIS A 69 -27.86 -3.71 1.50
CA HIS A 69 -27.05 -4.93 1.34
C HIS A 69 -26.78 -5.62 2.69
N ASP A 70 -26.91 -6.95 2.72
CA ASP A 70 -26.53 -7.75 3.88
C ASP A 70 -25.03 -8.04 3.88
N TYR A 71 -24.28 -7.26 4.65
CA TYR A 71 -22.82 -7.43 4.82
C TYR A 71 -22.45 -8.30 6.02
N SER A 72 -23.43 -8.96 6.65
CA SER A 72 -23.24 -9.66 7.92
C SER A 72 -22.07 -10.66 7.87
N ALA A 73 -21.88 -11.34 6.74
CA ALA A 73 -20.82 -12.32 6.54
C ALA A 73 -19.41 -11.72 6.52
N VAL A 74 -19.24 -10.49 6.03
CA VAL A 74 -17.92 -9.82 5.87
C VAL A 74 -17.75 -8.62 6.79
N TRP A 75 -18.76 -8.28 7.57
CA TRP A 75 -18.82 -7.03 8.34
C TRP A 75 -17.62 -6.78 9.25
N ASN A 76 -17.21 -7.77 10.02
CA ASN A 76 -16.09 -7.60 10.95
C ASN A 76 -14.77 -7.43 10.22
N GLU A 77 -14.58 -8.14 9.12
CA GLU A 77 -13.35 -8.11 8.34
C GLU A 77 -13.26 -6.83 7.50
N PHE A 78 -14.36 -6.40 6.93
CA PHE A 78 -14.46 -5.13 6.22
C PHE A 78 -14.19 -3.96 7.19
N TYR A 79 -14.75 -4.01 8.40
CA TYR A 79 -14.44 -3.05 9.45
C TYR A 79 -12.93 -3.02 9.80
N GLU A 80 -12.30 -4.20 9.96
CA GLU A 80 -10.87 -4.29 10.23
C GLU A 80 -10.01 -3.73 9.07
N PHE A 81 -10.48 -3.91 7.84
CA PHE A 81 -9.86 -3.29 6.66
C PHE A 81 -9.94 -1.76 6.76
N LEU A 82 -11.13 -1.19 6.95
CA LEU A 82 -11.36 0.25 7.08
C LEU A 82 -10.57 0.86 8.25
N ASN A 83 -10.57 0.18 9.39
CA ASN A 83 -9.85 0.64 10.59
C ASN A 83 -8.33 0.73 10.35
N ARG A 84 -7.74 -0.29 9.75
CA ARG A 84 -6.31 -0.29 9.44
C ARG A 84 -5.93 0.78 8.42
N SER A 85 -6.74 0.93 7.37
CA SER A 85 -6.56 1.99 6.38
C SER A 85 -6.68 3.37 7.04
N SER A 86 -7.72 3.61 7.83
CA SER A 86 -7.90 4.89 8.54
C SER A 86 -6.74 5.26 9.46
N ILE A 87 -6.14 4.27 10.14
CA ILE A 87 -4.94 4.49 10.97
C ILE A 87 -3.72 4.81 10.10
N GLY A 88 -3.57 4.12 8.96
CA GLY A 88 -2.49 4.38 8.01
C GLY A 88 -2.54 5.81 7.48
N GLU A 89 -3.67 6.21 6.92
CA GLU A 89 -3.93 7.56 6.41
C GLU A 89 -3.71 8.63 7.50
N PHE A 90 -4.23 8.39 8.71
CA PHE A 90 -4.04 9.32 9.82
C PHE A 90 -2.56 9.43 10.26
N SER A 91 -1.81 8.35 10.17
CA SER A 91 -0.35 8.37 10.41
C SER A 91 0.36 9.27 9.40
N GLY A 92 0.01 9.16 8.11
CA GLY A 92 0.49 10.06 7.03
C GLY A 92 0.12 11.51 7.32
N CYS A 93 -1.15 11.78 7.65
CA CYS A 93 -1.64 13.10 8.00
C CYS A 93 -0.81 13.75 9.13
N LEU A 94 -0.52 13.03 10.20
CA LEU A 94 0.27 13.52 11.33
C LEU A 94 1.73 13.78 10.93
N LEU A 95 2.36 12.83 10.23
CA LEU A 95 3.74 12.96 9.77
C LEU A 95 3.91 14.16 8.85
N TYR A 96 3.08 14.29 7.83
CA TYR A 96 3.19 15.38 6.85
C TYR A 96 2.85 16.73 7.47
N SER A 97 1.88 16.77 8.39
CA SER A 97 1.55 17.99 9.13
C SER A 97 2.66 18.44 10.09
N ASP A 98 3.41 17.53 10.66
CA ASP A 98 4.58 17.86 11.50
C ASP A 98 5.76 18.32 10.63
N VAL A 99 6.05 17.60 9.56
CA VAL A 99 7.14 17.93 8.63
C VAL A 99 6.94 19.31 8.02
N GLN A 100 5.77 19.61 7.47
CA GLN A 100 5.49 20.88 6.78
C GLN A 100 5.67 22.11 7.67
N LYS A 101 5.47 22.01 8.99
CA LYS A 101 5.63 23.12 9.93
C LYS A 101 7.09 23.53 10.13
N ARG A 102 8.01 22.59 9.90
CA ARG A 102 9.43 22.72 10.25
C ARG A 102 10.36 22.73 9.03
N LEU A 103 9.85 22.48 7.81
CA LEU A 103 10.62 22.58 6.58
C LEU A 103 10.93 24.03 6.22
N THR A 104 12.15 24.27 5.76
CA THR A 104 12.62 25.58 5.28
C THR A 104 12.29 25.81 3.81
N ASP A 105 12.41 24.76 2.97
CA ASP A 105 12.10 24.85 1.54
C ASP A 105 10.60 25.09 1.33
N PRO A 106 10.19 26.20 0.66
CA PRO A 106 8.78 26.57 0.51
C PRO A 106 8.00 25.61 -0.39
N THR A 107 8.65 25.02 -1.40
CA THR A 107 8.03 24.10 -2.34
C THR A 107 7.71 22.79 -1.66
N LEU A 108 8.70 22.19 -0.98
CA LEU A 108 8.50 20.97 -0.21
C LEU A 108 7.46 21.16 0.90
N ARG A 109 7.51 22.30 1.60
CA ARG A 109 6.54 22.63 2.63
C ARG A 109 5.12 22.70 2.09
N ALA A 110 4.92 23.29 0.89
CA ALA A 110 3.61 23.37 0.25
C ALA A 110 3.09 21.96 -0.14
N ILE A 111 3.94 21.11 -0.69
CA ILE A 111 3.58 19.72 -1.06
C ILE A 111 3.18 18.91 0.19
N TYR A 112 4.01 18.93 1.24
CA TYR A 112 3.70 18.22 2.49
C TYR A 112 2.39 18.72 3.14
N ARG A 113 2.10 20.01 3.03
CA ARG A 113 0.82 20.56 3.49
C ARG A 113 -0.36 19.99 2.69
N CYS A 114 -0.22 19.88 1.38
CA CYS A 114 -1.27 19.30 0.53
C CYS A 114 -1.45 17.79 0.80
N MET A 115 -0.36 17.03 0.92
CA MET A 115 -0.42 15.61 1.28
C MET A 115 -1.09 15.42 2.66
N GLY A 116 -0.70 16.21 3.67
CA GLY A 116 -1.34 16.15 5.00
C GLY A 116 -2.85 16.45 4.97
N ARG A 117 -3.29 17.34 4.06
CA ARG A 117 -4.70 17.62 3.79
C ARG A 117 -5.40 16.40 3.20
N ASP A 118 -4.79 15.77 2.19
CA ASP A 118 -5.37 14.64 1.47
C ASP A 118 -5.49 13.42 2.40
N GLU A 119 -4.46 13.07 3.15
CA GLU A 119 -4.46 12.01 4.17
C GLU A 119 -5.49 12.26 5.29
N GLY A 120 -5.61 13.52 5.74
CA GLY A 120 -6.63 13.92 6.70
C GLY A 120 -8.05 13.73 6.16
N ARG A 121 -8.24 13.95 4.87
CA ARG A 121 -9.51 13.72 4.15
C ARG A 121 -9.82 12.22 4.06
N HIS A 122 -8.84 11.42 3.65
CA HIS A 122 -8.95 9.97 3.54
C HIS A 122 -9.29 9.32 4.89
N SER A 123 -8.52 9.62 5.93
CA SER A 123 -8.76 9.07 7.27
C SER A 123 -10.11 9.47 7.86
N SER A 124 -10.52 10.72 7.63
CA SER A 124 -11.83 11.22 8.08
C SER A 124 -12.97 10.53 7.35
N PHE A 125 -12.82 10.30 6.04
CA PHE A 125 -13.80 9.61 5.23
C PHE A 125 -13.97 8.15 5.67
N LEU A 126 -12.88 7.41 5.85
CA LEU A 126 -12.91 6.04 6.37
C LEU A 126 -13.54 5.97 7.77
N ASN A 127 -13.16 6.87 8.67
CA ASN A 127 -13.71 6.90 10.03
C ASN A 127 -15.20 7.24 10.01
N TRP A 128 -15.63 8.03 9.06
CA TRP A 128 -17.05 8.35 8.90
C TRP A 128 -17.83 7.12 8.41
N VAL A 129 -17.31 6.32 7.47
CA VAL A 129 -17.87 5.01 7.09
C VAL A 129 -18.00 4.11 8.34
N MET A 130 -16.93 3.98 9.13
CA MET A 130 -16.94 3.18 10.36
C MET A 130 -17.98 3.69 11.38
N ARG A 131 -18.22 5.00 11.44
CA ARG A 131 -19.27 5.59 12.29
C ARG A 131 -20.67 5.12 11.86
N HIS A 132 -20.93 5.04 10.56
CA HIS A 132 -22.19 4.48 10.04
C HIS A 132 -22.34 2.98 10.35
N MET A 133 -21.23 2.28 10.45
CA MET A 133 -21.20 0.89 10.94
C MET A 133 -21.41 0.78 12.46
N GLY A 134 -21.63 1.89 13.18
CA GLY A 134 -21.77 1.92 14.64
C GLY A 134 -20.46 1.71 15.42
N ARG A 135 -19.30 1.80 14.76
CA ARG A 135 -17.98 1.51 15.34
C ARG A 135 -16.94 2.57 14.97
N PRO A 136 -17.13 3.86 15.34
CA PRO A 136 -16.12 4.89 15.03
C PRO A 136 -14.81 4.58 15.77
N TYR A 137 -13.69 4.94 15.14
CA TYR A 137 -12.38 4.90 15.78
C TYR A 137 -12.02 6.28 16.31
N ASP A 138 -11.45 6.33 17.52
CA ASP A 138 -10.98 7.60 18.10
C ASP A 138 -9.55 7.91 17.64
N LEU A 139 -9.45 8.51 16.45
CA LEU A 139 -8.17 8.90 15.87
C LEU A 139 -7.41 9.92 16.75
N ALA A 140 -8.12 10.79 17.47
CA ALA A 140 -7.49 11.82 18.30
C ALA A 140 -6.69 11.24 19.49
N ASN A 141 -7.05 10.05 19.96
CA ASN A 141 -6.34 9.37 21.03
C ASN A 141 -5.20 8.47 20.54
N LEU A 142 -5.10 8.21 19.23
CA LEU A 142 -4.08 7.32 18.67
C LEU A 142 -2.65 7.72 19.05
N PRO A 143 -2.23 9.00 18.98
CA PRO A 143 -0.87 9.42 19.39
C PRO A 143 -0.56 9.16 20.85
N LYS A 144 -1.57 9.18 21.73
CA LYS A 144 -1.42 8.92 23.16
C LYS A 144 -1.22 7.42 23.46
N ILE A 145 -1.83 6.56 22.63
CA ILE A 145 -1.84 5.11 22.82
C ILE A 145 -0.57 4.47 22.24
N ASP A 146 -0.18 4.86 21.03
CA ASP A 146 0.87 4.17 20.27
C ASP A 146 2.24 4.84 20.31
N GLY A 147 2.31 6.13 20.65
CA GLY A 147 3.55 6.90 20.60
C GLY A 147 4.10 7.01 19.17
N MET A 148 5.03 7.94 18.96
CA MET A 148 5.64 8.15 17.64
C MET A 148 6.98 7.42 17.54
N GLN A 149 7.19 6.68 16.48
CA GLN A 149 8.45 5.97 16.20
C GLN A 149 9.34 6.80 15.28
N TYR A 150 10.62 6.86 15.59
CA TYR A 150 11.59 7.50 14.71
C TYR A 150 11.89 6.61 13.49
N MET A 151 11.91 7.23 12.32
CA MET A 151 12.39 6.63 11.09
C MET A 151 13.21 7.66 10.31
N HIS A 152 14.39 7.26 9.86
CA HIS A 152 15.27 8.10 9.05
C HIS A 152 14.58 8.50 7.72
N PRO A 153 14.71 9.76 7.22
CA PRO A 153 14.03 10.25 6.01
C PRO A 153 14.13 9.32 4.81
N LYS A 154 15.31 8.77 4.54
CA LYS A 154 15.49 7.78 3.47
C LYS A 154 14.49 6.63 3.52
N TRP A 155 14.27 6.06 4.71
CA TRP A 155 13.36 4.92 4.87
C TRP A 155 11.90 5.35 4.89
N ILE A 156 11.60 6.56 5.35
CA ILE A 156 10.29 7.17 5.16
C ILE A 156 9.98 7.24 3.66
N PHE A 157 10.88 7.76 2.83
CA PHE A 157 10.63 7.87 1.39
C PHE A 157 10.42 6.50 0.73
N VAL A 158 11.25 5.51 1.05
CA VAL A 158 11.11 4.15 0.50
C VAL A 158 9.79 3.51 0.91
N THR A 159 9.49 3.51 2.22
CA THR A 159 8.31 2.80 2.73
C THR A 159 7.02 3.50 2.37
N THR A 160 7.02 4.83 2.36
CA THR A 160 5.84 5.61 1.97
C THR A 160 5.60 5.49 0.46
N TYR A 161 6.64 5.62 -0.38
CA TYR A 161 6.49 5.34 -1.81
C TYR A 161 5.82 3.99 -2.08
N LEU A 162 6.31 2.93 -1.41
CA LEU A 162 5.74 1.59 -1.55
C LEU A 162 4.31 1.51 -1.03
N SER A 163 3.98 2.21 0.05
CA SER A 163 2.62 2.24 0.60
C SER A 163 1.65 2.88 -0.39
N GLU A 164 2.00 4.06 -0.89
CA GLU A 164 1.18 4.83 -1.83
C GLU A 164 0.97 4.09 -3.16
N ILE A 165 2.06 3.56 -3.76
CA ILE A 165 1.95 2.86 -5.04
C ILE A 165 1.23 1.51 -4.93
N VAL A 166 1.39 0.78 -3.83
CA VAL A 166 0.60 -0.42 -3.54
C VAL A 166 -0.87 -0.03 -3.32
N GLY A 167 -1.14 1.04 -2.57
CA GLY A 167 -2.50 1.58 -2.37
C GLY A 167 -3.16 1.90 -3.70
N PHE A 168 -2.46 2.64 -4.56
CA PHE A 168 -2.89 2.98 -5.91
C PHE A 168 -3.32 1.73 -6.72
N TYR A 169 -2.43 0.75 -6.89
CA TYR A 169 -2.76 -0.45 -7.68
C TYR A 169 -3.85 -1.31 -7.03
N ARG A 170 -3.91 -1.36 -5.71
CA ARG A 170 -4.99 -2.06 -5.01
C ARG A 170 -6.35 -1.45 -5.28
N TYR A 171 -6.46 -0.14 -5.13
CA TYR A 171 -7.72 0.57 -5.33
C TYR A 171 -8.13 0.56 -6.81
N GLN A 172 -7.19 0.77 -7.71
CA GLN A 172 -7.45 0.72 -9.14
C GLN A 172 -7.94 -0.66 -9.60
N ASN A 173 -7.26 -1.74 -9.21
CA ASN A 173 -7.65 -3.08 -9.61
C ASN A 173 -9.01 -3.49 -9.06
N ILE A 174 -9.37 -3.06 -7.83
CA ILE A 174 -10.73 -3.27 -7.29
C ILE A 174 -11.75 -2.44 -8.07
N SER A 175 -11.47 -1.16 -8.32
CA SER A 175 -12.38 -0.28 -9.08
C SER A 175 -12.67 -0.82 -10.48
N ASP A 176 -11.61 -1.21 -11.20
CA ASP A 176 -11.73 -1.75 -12.55
C ASP A 176 -12.51 -3.07 -12.57
N HIS A 177 -12.28 -3.95 -11.57
CA HIS A 177 -13.05 -5.17 -11.42
C HIS A 177 -14.54 -4.88 -11.18
N LEU A 178 -14.87 -3.95 -10.28
CA LEU A 178 -16.26 -3.62 -9.94
C LEU A 178 -16.99 -2.86 -11.06
N LYS A 179 -16.29 -2.15 -11.92
CA LYS A 179 -16.88 -1.57 -13.15
C LYS A 179 -17.33 -2.66 -14.12
N LEU A 180 -16.60 -3.78 -14.20
CA LEU A 180 -16.95 -4.94 -15.03
C LEU A 180 -17.97 -5.87 -14.36
N HIS A 181 -18.00 -5.88 -13.03
CA HIS A 181 -18.81 -6.77 -12.21
C HIS A 181 -19.54 -5.99 -11.10
N PRO A 182 -20.48 -5.09 -11.46
CA PRO A 182 -21.14 -4.21 -10.49
C PRO A 182 -21.98 -4.98 -9.45
N GLU A 183 -22.36 -6.23 -9.75
CA GLU A 183 -23.08 -7.12 -8.83
C GLU A 183 -22.28 -7.46 -7.56
N PHE A 184 -20.96 -7.33 -7.59
CA PHE A 184 -20.09 -7.53 -6.43
C PHE A 184 -19.80 -6.24 -5.65
N ASN A 185 -20.26 -5.08 -6.10
CA ASN A 185 -20.11 -3.82 -5.36
C ASN A 185 -21.04 -3.80 -4.15
N PHE A 186 -20.60 -4.35 -3.05
CA PHE A 186 -21.41 -4.46 -1.84
C PHE A 186 -21.40 -3.19 -0.96
N HIS A 187 -20.56 -2.20 -1.25
CA HIS A 187 -20.48 -0.99 -0.44
C HIS A 187 -20.07 0.24 -1.27
N PRO A 188 -20.77 1.38 -1.15
CA PRO A 188 -20.52 2.57 -1.96
C PRO A 188 -19.13 3.21 -1.77
N ILE A 189 -18.32 2.80 -0.79
CA ILE A 189 -16.95 3.27 -0.66
C ILE A 189 -16.10 2.96 -1.89
N PHE A 190 -16.40 1.86 -2.56
CA PHE A 190 -15.65 1.46 -3.74
C PHE A 190 -15.84 2.41 -4.93
N ASP A 191 -16.94 3.16 -4.98
CA ASP A 191 -17.20 4.17 -5.99
C ASP A 191 -16.24 5.38 -5.89
N TYR A 192 -15.56 5.53 -4.74
CA TYR A 192 -14.59 6.59 -4.51
C TYR A 192 -13.15 6.20 -4.85
N PHE A 193 -12.89 4.94 -5.21
CA PHE A 193 -11.52 4.46 -5.43
C PHE A 193 -10.83 5.13 -6.59
N ASP A 194 -11.52 5.48 -7.68
CA ASP A 194 -10.93 6.24 -8.79
C ASP A 194 -10.43 7.63 -8.34
N ASN A 195 -11.18 8.29 -7.47
CA ASN A 195 -10.78 9.59 -6.93
C ASN A 195 -9.64 9.45 -5.91
N TRP A 196 -9.67 8.35 -5.13
CA TRP A 196 -8.59 8.02 -4.20
C TRP A 196 -7.28 7.78 -4.96
N CYS A 197 -7.32 7.00 -6.03
CA CYS A 197 -6.17 6.75 -6.89
C CYS A 197 -5.48 8.02 -7.40
N LYS A 198 -6.22 9.12 -7.62
CA LYS A 198 -5.63 10.41 -8.04
C LYS A 198 -4.73 11.01 -6.96
N ASP A 199 -5.10 10.85 -5.69
CA ASP A 199 -4.28 11.33 -4.57
C ASP A 199 -3.07 10.41 -4.36
N GLU A 200 -3.28 9.07 -4.28
CA GLU A 200 -2.20 8.08 -4.13
C GLU A 200 -1.13 8.20 -5.22
N ARG A 201 -1.57 8.48 -6.47
CA ARG A 201 -0.67 8.73 -7.58
C ARG A 201 0.23 9.95 -7.35
N ARG A 202 -0.32 11.06 -6.85
CA ARG A 202 0.46 12.26 -6.54
C ARG A 202 1.42 12.03 -5.38
N HIS A 203 0.95 11.33 -4.34
CA HIS A 203 1.76 10.98 -3.18
C HIS A 203 2.95 10.10 -3.60
N SER A 204 2.71 9.03 -4.36
CA SER A 204 3.77 8.15 -4.84
C SER A 204 4.77 8.88 -5.74
N ARG A 205 4.30 9.76 -6.66
CA ARG A 205 5.18 10.61 -7.49
C ARG A 205 6.08 11.51 -6.64
N PHE A 206 5.55 12.10 -5.57
CA PHE A 206 6.37 12.92 -4.68
C PHE A 206 7.51 12.12 -4.04
N PHE A 207 7.22 10.95 -3.49
CA PHE A 207 8.27 10.14 -2.85
C PHE A 207 9.24 9.54 -3.88
N ALA A 208 8.77 9.17 -5.07
CA ALA A 208 9.64 8.80 -6.18
C ALA A 208 10.60 9.92 -6.54
N LEU A 209 10.10 11.16 -6.68
CA LEU A 209 10.89 12.34 -6.99
C LEU A 209 11.90 12.65 -5.87
N MET A 210 11.50 12.54 -4.59
CA MET A 210 12.40 12.67 -3.45
C MET A 210 13.51 11.63 -3.47
N MET A 211 13.21 10.38 -3.79
CA MET A 211 14.24 9.33 -3.93
C MET A 211 15.17 9.64 -5.11
N ARG A 212 14.62 10.02 -6.25
CA ARG A 212 15.38 10.31 -7.46
C ARG A 212 16.26 11.57 -7.33
N SER A 213 15.79 12.56 -6.57
CA SER A 213 16.57 13.78 -6.29
C SER A 213 17.77 13.53 -5.38
N GLN A 214 17.82 12.38 -4.69
CA GLN A 214 18.88 12.01 -3.75
C GLN A 214 19.58 10.71 -4.17
N PRO A 215 20.46 10.71 -5.20
CA PRO A 215 21.08 9.49 -5.73
C PRO A 215 21.74 8.59 -4.69
N HIS A 216 22.30 9.18 -3.61
CA HIS A 216 22.93 8.45 -2.52
C HIS A 216 21.94 7.60 -1.70
N TYR A 217 20.61 7.82 -1.83
CA TYR A 217 19.61 7.02 -1.14
C TYR A 217 19.34 5.68 -1.80
N TYR A 218 19.54 5.58 -3.12
CA TYR A 218 19.32 4.32 -3.85
C TYR A 218 20.58 3.77 -4.55
N SER A 219 21.63 4.56 -4.70
CA SER A 219 22.91 4.08 -5.24
C SER A 219 23.70 3.29 -4.19
N GLY A 220 24.57 2.41 -4.67
CA GLY A 220 25.42 1.60 -3.81
C GLY A 220 24.74 0.32 -3.26
N ARG A 221 25.58 -0.69 -2.97
CA ARG A 221 25.12 -2.05 -2.61
C ARG A 221 24.28 -2.07 -1.32
N LEU A 222 24.70 -1.36 -0.28
CA LEU A 222 23.98 -1.33 1.00
C LEU A 222 22.61 -0.61 0.88
N SER A 223 22.55 0.47 0.10
CA SER A 223 21.30 1.16 -0.17
C SER A 223 20.32 0.27 -0.90
N LYS A 224 20.75 -0.41 -1.94
CA LYS A 224 19.93 -1.36 -2.71
C LYS A 224 19.48 -2.55 -1.87
N LEU A 225 20.35 -3.06 -0.98
CA LEU A 225 19.97 -4.13 -0.05
C LEU A 225 18.87 -3.67 0.92
N GLY A 226 18.96 -2.45 1.44
CA GLY A 226 17.93 -1.87 2.30
C GLY A 226 16.61 -1.64 1.56
N VAL A 227 16.65 -1.11 0.33
CA VAL A 227 15.46 -0.97 -0.52
C VAL A 227 14.80 -2.33 -0.75
N LYS A 228 15.59 -3.35 -1.15
CA LYS A 228 15.10 -4.72 -1.32
C LYS A 228 14.45 -5.28 -0.05
N PHE A 229 15.07 -5.03 1.11
CA PHE A 229 14.52 -5.45 2.39
C PHE A 229 13.12 -4.86 2.62
N PHE A 230 12.96 -3.55 2.50
CA PHE A 230 11.66 -2.91 2.73
C PHE A 230 10.62 -3.31 1.68
N THR A 231 11.01 -3.43 0.41
CA THR A 231 10.10 -3.87 -0.67
C THR A 231 9.58 -5.28 -0.40
N LEU A 232 10.46 -6.23 -0.09
CA LEU A 232 10.04 -7.58 0.27
C LEU A 232 9.16 -7.62 1.51
N ALA A 233 9.47 -6.78 2.52
CA ALA A 233 8.67 -6.68 3.73
C ALA A 233 7.24 -6.21 3.43
N VAL A 234 7.06 -5.22 2.55
CA VAL A 234 5.75 -4.73 2.12
C VAL A 234 4.98 -5.82 1.38
N TYR A 235 5.59 -6.45 0.36
CA TYR A 235 4.95 -7.51 -0.43
C TYR A 235 4.53 -8.71 0.41
N ILE A 236 5.42 -9.20 1.28
CA ILE A 236 5.13 -10.31 2.17
C ILE A 236 3.99 -9.95 3.13
N THR A 237 4.01 -8.75 3.72
CA THR A 237 2.99 -8.35 4.68
C THR A 237 1.62 -8.24 4.02
N MET A 238 1.55 -7.67 2.82
CA MET A 238 0.33 -7.59 2.02
C MET A 238 -0.20 -9.00 1.74
N TYR A 239 0.60 -9.85 1.11
CA TYR A 239 0.23 -11.21 0.74
C TYR A 239 -0.22 -12.07 1.93
N LEU A 240 0.51 -12.03 3.06
CA LEU A 240 0.14 -12.80 4.25
C LEU A 240 -1.16 -12.32 4.90
N ARG A 241 -1.43 -11.02 4.83
CA ARG A 241 -2.68 -10.44 5.33
C ARG A 241 -3.85 -10.86 4.46
N ASP A 242 -3.70 -10.70 3.15
CA ASP A 242 -4.79 -10.88 2.20
C ASP A 242 -5.11 -12.37 1.97
N ALA A 243 -4.12 -13.26 2.12
CA ALA A 243 -4.32 -14.71 2.15
C ALA A 243 -5.32 -15.21 3.22
N GLU A 244 -5.66 -14.37 4.18
CA GLU A 244 -6.60 -14.69 5.26
C GLU A 244 -7.90 -13.88 5.17
N SER A 245 -8.01 -13.03 4.14
CA SER A 245 -9.16 -12.14 3.94
C SER A 245 -10.29 -12.83 3.18
N THR A 246 -11.52 -12.68 3.68
CA THR A 246 -12.75 -13.12 2.99
C THR A 246 -13.38 -12.00 2.17
N VAL A 247 -12.94 -10.76 2.33
CA VAL A 247 -13.47 -9.59 1.61
C VAL A 247 -13.33 -9.77 0.10
N TYR A 248 -12.23 -10.33 -0.37
CA TYR A 248 -12.01 -10.57 -1.81
C TYR A 248 -13.02 -11.55 -2.41
N ALA A 249 -13.38 -12.61 -1.66
CA ALA A 249 -14.40 -13.54 -2.12
C ALA A 249 -15.77 -12.87 -2.27
N THR A 250 -16.11 -11.93 -1.38
CA THR A 250 -17.33 -11.12 -1.48
C THR A 250 -17.30 -10.18 -2.68
N LEU A 251 -16.12 -9.67 -3.02
CA LEU A 251 -15.92 -8.86 -4.22
C LEU A 251 -15.83 -9.68 -5.52
N GLY A 252 -15.97 -11.02 -5.46
CA GLY A 252 -15.78 -11.89 -6.62
C GLY A 252 -14.33 -11.93 -7.13
N ILE A 253 -13.36 -11.60 -6.29
CA ILE A 253 -11.95 -11.49 -6.65
C ILE A 253 -11.19 -12.73 -6.16
N ASP A 254 -10.42 -13.36 -7.06
CA ASP A 254 -9.39 -14.33 -6.69
C ASP A 254 -8.23 -13.55 -6.02
N TRP A 255 -8.18 -13.61 -4.69
CA TRP A 255 -7.24 -12.83 -3.88
C TRP A 255 -5.77 -13.10 -4.27
N GLU A 256 -5.41 -14.34 -4.62
CA GLU A 256 -4.01 -14.68 -4.93
C GLU A 256 -3.58 -14.08 -6.26
N LYS A 257 -4.43 -14.17 -7.29
CA LYS A 257 -4.17 -13.56 -8.59
C LYS A 257 -4.10 -12.03 -8.46
N TYR A 258 -5.02 -11.48 -7.68
CA TYR A 258 -5.05 -10.05 -7.40
C TYR A 258 -3.78 -9.56 -6.72
N ASP A 259 -3.35 -10.22 -5.64
CA ASP A 259 -2.14 -9.83 -4.91
C ASP A 259 -0.88 -9.95 -5.78
N PHE A 260 -0.74 -11.02 -6.55
CA PHE A 260 0.38 -11.14 -7.49
C PHE A 260 0.32 -10.07 -8.58
N LYS A 261 -0.85 -9.68 -9.04
CA LYS A 261 -0.99 -8.57 -9.99
C LYS A 261 -0.52 -7.26 -9.35
N VAL A 262 -0.99 -6.92 -8.16
CA VAL A 262 -0.57 -5.71 -7.42
C VAL A 262 0.95 -5.71 -7.16
N ILE A 263 1.53 -6.83 -6.75
CA ILE A 263 2.98 -6.97 -6.54
C ILE A 263 3.75 -6.71 -7.83
N ASP A 264 3.32 -7.33 -8.93
CA ASP A 264 4.00 -7.21 -10.22
C ASP A 264 3.90 -5.79 -10.79
N GLU A 265 2.74 -5.13 -10.69
CA GLU A 265 2.54 -3.74 -11.11
C GLU A 265 3.32 -2.76 -10.23
N THR A 266 3.35 -2.99 -8.91
CA THR A 266 4.17 -2.20 -7.99
C THR A 266 5.65 -2.33 -8.32
N GLU A 267 6.13 -3.54 -8.61
CA GLU A 267 7.52 -3.79 -8.96
C GLU A 267 7.90 -3.12 -10.28
N ASP A 268 7.01 -3.19 -11.30
CA ASP A 268 7.21 -2.53 -12.59
C ASP A 268 7.32 -1.01 -12.44
N ALA A 269 6.61 -0.39 -11.51
CA ALA A 269 6.75 1.04 -11.20
C ALA A 269 8.01 1.33 -10.37
N ALA A 270 8.28 0.53 -9.34
CA ALA A 270 9.32 0.79 -8.35
C ALA A 270 10.74 0.62 -8.90
N HIS A 271 10.96 -0.35 -9.82
CA HIS A 271 12.30 -0.55 -10.39
C HIS A 271 12.83 0.69 -11.11
N GLY A 272 11.95 1.45 -11.75
CA GLY A 272 12.30 2.71 -12.41
C GLY A 272 12.77 3.80 -11.43
N VAL A 273 12.36 3.74 -10.18
CA VAL A 273 12.72 4.73 -9.16
C VAL A 273 14.13 4.49 -8.62
N TRP A 274 14.50 3.27 -8.28
CA TRP A 274 15.75 2.96 -7.59
C TRP A 274 16.68 1.99 -8.32
N GLY A 275 16.34 1.59 -9.54
CA GLY A 275 17.22 0.79 -10.40
C GLY A 275 17.46 -0.62 -9.88
N LEU A 276 16.47 -1.22 -9.22
CA LEU A 276 16.52 -2.57 -8.69
C LEU A 276 15.21 -3.27 -9.03
N ALA A 277 15.26 -4.40 -9.76
CA ALA A 277 14.10 -5.21 -10.09
C ALA A 277 14.14 -6.55 -9.32
N ILE A 278 13.11 -6.80 -8.52
CA ILE A 278 12.90 -8.07 -7.81
C ILE A 278 12.15 -9.01 -8.74
N ARG A 279 12.60 -10.26 -8.86
CA ARG A 279 11.99 -11.26 -9.75
C ARG A 279 10.67 -11.81 -9.19
N THR A 280 9.65 -10.96 -9.03
CA THR A 280 8.35 -11.29 -8.43
C THR A 280 7.57 -12.34 -9.23
N ARG A 281 7.74 -12.34 -10.55
CA ARG A 281 7.09 -13.31 -11.46
C ARG A 281 7.71 -14.70 -11.44
N SER A 282 8.83 -14.89 -10.73
CA SER A 282 9.49 -16.19 -10.66
C SER A 282 8.69 -17.20 -9.84
N ASN A 283 8.72 -18.47 -10.25
CA ASN A 283 8.10 -19.57 -9.48
C ASN A 283 8.66 -19.64 -8.06
N PHE A 284 9.96 -19.34 -7.88
CA PHE A 284 10.61 -19.34 -6.58
C PHE A 284 9.99 -18.29 -5.65
N PHE A 285 9.82 -17.04 -6.11
CA PHE A 285 9.21 -15.97 -5.33
C PHE A 285 7.78 -16.34 -4.92
N ARG A 286 6.94 -16.70 -5.91
CA ARG A 286 5.52 -17.00 -5.67
C ARG A 286 5.32 -18.23 -4.78
N SER A 287 6.09 -19.31 -4.99
CA SER A 287 6.02 -20.50 -4.12
C SER A 287 6.50 -20.23 -2.70
N THR A 288 7.48 -19.33 -2.53
CA THR A 288 7.95 -18.91 -1.21
C THR A 288 6.87 -18.16 -0.45
N LEU A 289 6.16 -17.21 -1.10
CA LEU A 289 5.04 -16.49 -0.47
C LEU A 289 3.90 -17.44 -0.09
N ARG A 290 3.55 -18.40 -0.96
CA ARG A 290 2.54 -19.44 -0.64
C ARG A 290 2.92 -20.24 0.60
N LYS A 291 4.19 -20.67 0.70
CA LYS A 291 4.70 -21.38 1.87
C LYS A 291 4.60 -20.52 3.14
N MET A 292 4.96 -19.24 3.05
CA MET A 292 4.84 -18.31 4.17
C MET A 292 3.39 -18.12 4.61
N ALA A 293 2.44 -18.00 3.69
CA ALA A 293 1.01 -17.90 3.99
C ALA A 293 0.48 -19.15 4.68
N GLU A 294 0.86 -20.32 4.21
CA GLU A 294 0.46 -21.59 4.83
C GLU A 294 1.01 -21.71 6.26
N ASN A 295 2.27 -21.36 6.49
CA ASN A 295 2.85 -21.30 7.85
C ASN A 295 2.06 -20.36 8.77
N ASN A 296 1.63 -19.21 8.25
CA ASN A 296 0.85 -18.24 9.01
C ASN A 296 -0.53 -18.80 9.40
N ARG A 297 -1.25 -19.41 8.44
CA ARG A 297 -2.54 -20.09 8.69
C ARG A 297 -2.39 -21.21 9.75
N ARG A 298 -1.36 -22.05 9.64
CA ARG A 298 -1.10 -23.12 10.63
C ARG A 298 -0.77 -22.57 12.00
N ASN A 299 -0.05 -21.44 12.08
CA ASN A 299 0.24 -20.79 13.36
C ASN A 299 -1.02 -20.26 14.04
N LYS A 300 -1.97 -19.71 13.28
CA LYS A 300 -3.25 -19.25 13.84
C LYS A 300 -4.08 -20.42 14.37
N ARG A 301 -4.20 -21.50 13.59
CA ARG A 301 -4.90 -22.72 14.06
C ARG A 301 -4.27 -23.31 15.32
N GLY A 302 -2.94 -23.31 15.42
CA GLY A 302 -2.21 -23.78 16.61
C GLY A 302 -2.43 -22.93 17.87
N ARG A 303 -2.87 -21.66 17.75
CA ARG A 303 -3.19 -20.80 18.91
C ARG A 303 -4.45 -21.26 19.64
N ALA A 304 -5.36 -21.97 18.98
CA ALA A 304 -6.57 -22.51 19.58
C ALA A 304 -6.33 -23.81 20.36
N ALA A 305 -5.13 -24.37 20.37
CA ALA A 305 -4.81 -25.58 21.08
C ALA A 305 -4.85 -25.38 22.61
N THR A 306 -5.51 -26.30 23.32
CA THR A 306 -5.67 -26.32 24.77
C THR A 306 -5.17 -27.63 25.38
N GLY A 307 -5.01 -27.68 26.69
CA GLY A 307 -4.59 -28.86 27.42
C GLY A 307 -3.20 -29.38 26.99
N LEU A 308 -3.02 -30.71 26.94
CA LEU A 308 -1.77 -31.39 26.59
C LEU A 308 -1.24 -31.05 25.19
N ARG A 309 -2.11 -30.60 24.27
CA ARG A 309 -1.72 -30.17 22.92
C ARG A 309 -1.07 -28.80 22.88
N LYS A 310 -1.06 -28.03 23.97
CA LYS A 310 -0.53 -26.66 24.02
C LYS A 310 0.99 -26.62 23.83
N LEU A 311 1.73 -27.49 24.51
CA LEU A 311 3.22 -27.51 24.43
C LEU A 311 3.73 -27.79 23.01
N PRO A 312 3.32 -28.89 22.34
CA PRO A 312 3.76 -29.14 20.98
C PRO A 312 3.27 -28.05 19.99
N ALA A 313 2.09 -27.48 20.20
CA ALA A 313 1.59 -26.37 19.36
C ALA A 313 2.47 -25.10 19.51
N VAL A 314 2.95 -24.80 20.70
CA VAL A 314 3.89 -23.70 20.94
C VAL A 314 5.23 -23.95 20.27
N ALA A 315 5.83 -25.13 20.44
CA ALA A 315 7.09 -25.50 19.78
C ALA A 315 6.98 -25.39 18.25
N MET A 316 5.91 -25.95 17.67
CA MET A 316 5.64 -25.86 16.24
C MET A 316 5.43 -24.42 15.75
N ARG A 317 4.89 -23.54 16.57
CA ARG A 317 4.75 -22.12 16.23
C ARG A 317 6.12 -21.44 16.14
N TYR A 318 7.02 -21.69 17.06
CA TYR A 318 8.38 -21.16 16.99
C TYR A 318 9.15 -21.70 15.78
N ALA A 319 9.03 -23.02 15.50
CA ALA A 319 9.65 -23.62 14.32
C ALA A 319 9.15 -22.97 13.02
N ARG A 320 7.84 -22.72 12.89
CA ARG A 320 7.28 -22.03 11.72
C ARG A 320 7.67 -20.55 11.66
N TRP A 321 7.80 -19.88 12.80
CA TRP A 321 8.32 -18.53 12.85
C TRP A 321 9.78 -18.46 12.38
N ALA A 322 10.62 -19.39 12.81
CA ALA A 322 11.98 -19.53 12.31
C ALA A 322 12.00 -19.82 10.80
N ASP A 323 11.10 -20.68 10.29
CA ASP A 323 10.98 -20.92 8.86
C ASP A 323 10.56 -19.65 8.10
N GLN A 324 9.70 -18.78 8.66
CA GLN A 324 9.37 -17.48 8.06
C GLN A 324 10.64 -16.63 7.85
N ILE A 325 11.51 -16.55 8.85
CA ILE A 325 12.78 -15.83 8.74
C ILE A 325 13.66 -16.45 7.65
N VAL A 326 13.73 -17.78 7.59
CA VAL A 326 14.49 -18.48 6.55
C VAL A 326 13.92 -18.20 5.15
N GLN A 327 12.60 -18.20 4.99
CA GLN A 327 11.98 -17.88 3.70
C GLN A 327 12.26 -16.42 3.31
N TYR A 328 12.18 -15.49 4.26
CA TYR A 328 12.54 -14.08 4.02
C TYR A 328 14.02 -13.96 3.58
N ALA A 329 14.93 -14.63 4.29
CA ALA A 329 16.35 -14.63 3.93
C ALA A 329 16.60 -15.22 2.53
N LYS A 330 15.88 -16.26 2.14
CA LYS A 330 15.94 -16.82 0.78
C LYS A 330 15.52 -15.82 -0.28
N LEU A 331 14.44 -15.06 -0.05
CA LEU A 331 14.01 -13.98 -0.95
C LEU A 331 15.04 -12.85 -1.01
N MET A 332 15.66 -12.49 0.13
CA MET A 332 16.76 -11.53 0.16
C MET A 332 17.97 -11.99 -0.66
N LEU A 333 18.28 -13.29 -0.65
CA LEU A 333 19.37 -13.89 -1.40
C LEU A 333 19.01 -14.19 -2.86
N GLN A 334 17.74 -14.23 -3.22
CA GLN A 334 17.33 -14.41 -4.61
C GLN A 334 18.00 -13.37 -5.48
N PRO A 335 18.55 -13.74 -6.65
CA PRO A 335 19.07 -12.77 -7.61
C PRO A 335 18.03 -11.73 -7.98
N HIS A 336 18.47 -10.51 -8.15
CA HIS A 336 17.69 -9.37 -8.62
C HIS A 336 18.42 -8.77 -9.82
N ASP A 337 17.66 -8.06 -10.64
CA ASP A 337 18.24 -7.44 -11.80
C ASP A 337 18.54 -5.96 -11.49
N PHE A 338 19.66 -5.45 -11.99
CA PHE A 338 19.92 -4.03 -11.99
C PHE A 338 19.35 -3.47 -13.29
N VAL A 339 18.49 -2.49 -13.16
CA VAL A 339 17.90 -1.77 -14.29
C VAL A 339 18.34 -0.32 -14.24
N GLU A 340 18.36 0.33 -15.37
CA GLU A 340 18.62 1.75 -15.40
C GLU A 340 17.42 2.49 -14.81
N PRO A 341 17.63 3.35 -13.81
CA PRO A 341 16.53 4.16 -13.28
C PRO A 341 16.03 5.13 -14.37
N LEU A 342 14.74 5.50 -14.29
CA LEU A 342 14.13 6.41 -15.25
C LEU A 342 14.97 7.67 -15.48
N PRO A 343 15.07 8.15 -16.72
CA PRO A 343 15.72 9.44 -17.01
C PRO A 343 14.95 10.59 -16.39
N ARG A 344 15.65 11.71 -16.13
CA ARG A 344 15.04 12.87 -15.46
C ARG A 344 13.79 13.40 -16.18
N SER A 345 13.76 13.37 -17.49
CA SER A 345 12.62 13.79 -18.31
C SER A 345 11.33 13.01 -18.05
N GLU A 346 11.42 11.85 -17.39
CA GLU A 346 10.28 10.98 -17.12
C GLU A 346 9.85 10.97 -15.65
N TRP A 347 10.52 11.74 -14.76
CA TRP A 347 10.25 11.68 -13.32
C TRP A 347 8.86 12.14 -12.91
N THR A 348 8.28 13.08 -13.63
CA THR A 348 6.94 13.60 -13.33
C THR A 348 5.84 12.85 -14.07
N GLN A 349 6.16 12.18 -15.18
CA GLN A 349 5.17 11.55 -16.05
C GLN A 349 4.95 10.06 -15.76
N THR A 350 6.00 9.30 -15.51
CA THR A 350 6.00 7.83 -15.64
C THR A 350 6.02 7.04 -14.32
N CYS A 351 6.37 7.65 -13.20
CA CYS A 351 6.49 6.87 -11.94
C CYS A 351 5.18 6.22 -11.47
N CYS A 352 4.05 6.54 -12.09
CA CYS A 352 2.74 6.07 -11.67
C CYS A 352 1.70 5.99 -12.79
N ASP A 353 2.06 6.03 -14.09
CA ASP A 353 1.10 5.86 -15.16
C ASP A 353 1.06 4.39 -15.62
N PRO A 354 -0.02 3.64 -15.27
CA PRO A 354 -0.12 2.21 -15.60
C PRO A 354 -0.18 1.97 -17.12
N ALA A 355 -0.69 2.93 -17.88
CA ALA A 355 -0.78 2.81 -19.34
C ALA A 355 0.59 2.88 -20.02
N GLU A 356 1.53 3.64 -19.46
CA GLU A 356 2.89 3.78 -20.02
C GLU A 356 3.85 2.72 -19.49
N ALA A 357 3.72 2.29 -18.22
CA ALA A 357 4.49 1.16 -17.69
C ALA A 357 4.23 -0.15 -18.44
N SER A 358 2.99 -0.39 -18.91
CA SER A 358 2.67 -1.52 -19.76
C SER A 358 3.25 -1.39 -21.19
N GLY A 359 3.45 -0.18 -21.69
CA GLY A 359 4.08 0.08 -22.99
C GLY A 359 5.58 -0.24 -23.02
N LEU A 360 6.28 0.03 -21.93
CA LEU A 360 7.72 -0.30 -21.79
C LEU A 360 7.96 -1.82 -21.65
N ALA A 361 7.06 -2.54 -21.01
CA ALA A 361 7.11 -4.00 -20.90
C ALA A 361 6.84 -4.72 -22.23
N LEU A 362 6.08 -4.10 -23.14
CA LEU A 362 5.74 -4.68 -24.45
C LEU A 362 6.78 -4.44 -25.56
N ALA A 363 7.69 -3.47 -25.38
CA ALA A 363 8.75 -3.20 -26.34
C ALA A 363 9.84 -4.31 -26.42
N GLY A 364 9.87 -5.22 -25.43
CA GLY A 364 10.74 -6.40 -25.41
C GLY A 364 10.08 -7.73 -25.76
N ALA A 365 8.78 -7.75 -26.02
CA ALA A 365 8.05 -8.98 -26.34
C ALA A 365 8.18 -9.28 -27.85
N VAL A 366 8.85 -10.38 -28.16
CA VAL A 366 8.86 -10.96 -29.51
C VAL A 366 7.40 -11.24 -29.93
N PRO A 367 6.96 -10.75 -31.09
CA PRO A 367 5.59 -10.99 -31.53
C PRO A 367 5.32 -12.50 -31.68
N PRO A 368 4.14 -13.00 -31.29
CA PRO A 368 3.80 -14.39 -31.46
C PRO A 368 3.84 -14.77 -32.95
N PRO A 369 4.28 -15.99 -33.28
CA PRO A 369 4.37 -16.43 -34.67
C PRO A 369 2.99 -16.36 -35.33
N ALA A 370 2.94 -15.82 -36.53
CA ALA A 370 1.73 -15.67 -37.33
C ALA A 370 0.99 -17.02 -37.47
N ARG A 371 -0.26 -17.07 -37.04
CA ARG A 371 -1.14 -18.23 -37.28
C ARG A 371 -1.28 -18.43 -38.79
N LYS A 372 -0.81 -19.56 -39.29
CA LYS A 372 -1.11 -20.01 -40.64
C LYS A 372 -2.63 -20.13 -40.80
N ARG A 373 -3.21 -19.38 -41.73
CA ARG A 373 -4.60 -19.57 -42.12
C ARG A 373 -4.71 -20.93 -42.80
N GLU A 374 -5.50 -21.82 -42.24
CA GLU A 374 -5.94 -23.01 -42.98
C GLU A 374 -6.81 -22.59 -44.18
N PRO A 375 -6.63 -23.23 -45.36
CA PRO A 375 -7.48 -22.94 -46.49
C PRO A 375 -8.88 -23.47 -46.25
N ALA A 376 -9.89 -22.64 -46.56
CA ALA A 376 -11.29 -23.03 -46.53
C ALA A 376 -11.52 -24.20 -47.49
N ALA A 377 -12.12 -25.26 -46.97
CA ALA A 377 -12.59 -26.39 -47.78
C ALA A 377 -13.76 -25.91 -48.63
N VAL A 378 -13.69 -26.24 -49.92
CA VAL A 378 -14.76 -26.06 -50.92
C VAL A 378 -15.83 -27.16 -50.75
#